data_55e5aeae31a009c789a58ffc3acddc7d
#
_entry.id   55e5aeae31a009c789a58ffc3acddc7d
#
_cell.length_a   1.000
_cell.length_b   1.000
_cell.length_c   1.000
_cell.angle_alpha   90.00
_cell.angle_beta   90.00
_cell.angle_gamma   90.00
#
_symmetry.space_group_name_H-M   'P 1'
#
loop_
_entity.id
_entity.type
_entity.pdbx_description
1 polymer ?
#
loop_
_entity_poly.entity_id
_entity_poly.type
_entity_poly.pdbx_seq_one_letter_code
_entity_poly.pdbx_strand_id
1 'polypeptide(L)'
;DKTIANSFLDLTKKEKIRFLALRKVPTDENVLGDLSKESKPKILQLIFSTKIKDCFKLERKLYLIRKKVEKKICPKYKRFYICSFSSKTIVYKGLLSSDQLAKFYKDLNHDLFVVKVALFHERFSTNTFSSWEMAQPFRMIAHNGEFNTIKGSRLWMNSREGNLESKVWKDDIDFLKPITKNTGSDSESFDNSAEFLKISGRDIFDTMMIMIPDSYEQTEKYYNNKKMNKMM
;
A
#
# COMPACT_ATOMS: atom_id res chain seq x y z
N ASP A 1 -4.68 -21.61 0.47
CA ASP A 1 -3.33 -21.18 0.07
C ASP A 1 -3.04 -21.42 -1.42
N LYS A 2 -3.37 -22.59 -1.98
CA LYS A 2 -3.19 -22.88 -3.42
C LYS A 2 -4.00 -21.95 -4.32
N THR A 3 -5.23 -21.63 -3.95
CA THR A 3 -6.11 -20.73 -4.72
C THR A 3 -5.53 -19.31 -4.82
N ILE A 4 -4.94 -18.80 -3.74
CA ILE A 4 -4.30 -17.49 -3.71
C ILE A 4 -3.06 -17.49 -4.60
N ALA A 5 -2.18 -18.49 -4.42
CA ALA A 5 -0.98 -18.62 -5.24
C ALA A 5 -1.33 -18.73 -6.73
N ASN A 6 -2.29 -19.57 -7.10
CA ASN A 6 -2.73 -19.73 -8.48
C ASN A 6 -3.28 -18.43 -9.07
N SER A 7 -4.00 -17.62 -8.28
CA SER A 7 -4.49 -16.32 -8.76
C SER A 7 -3.36 -15.35 -9.11
N PHE A 8 -2.27 -15.33 -8.33
CA PHE A 8 -1.06 -14.60 -8.69
C PHE A 8 -0.40 -15.17 -9.94
N LEU A 9 -0.23 -16.49 -10.00
CA LEU A 9 0.44 -17.17 -11.11
C LEU A 9 -0.24 -16.90 -12.44
N ASP A 10 -1.57 -16.99 -12.49
CA ASP A 10 -2.35 -16.74 -13.71
C ASP A 10 -2.19 -15.31 -14.21
N LEU A 11 -2.26 -14.32 -13.31
CA LEU A 11 -2.17 -12.91 -13.67
C LEU A 11 -0.74 -12.51 -14.03
N THR A 12 0.25 -12.96 -13.28
CA THR A 12 1.66 -12.65 -13.56
C THR A 12 2.14 -13.27 -14.86
N LYS A 13 1.68 -14.49 -15.18
CA LYS A 13 2.00 -15.16 -16.45
C LYS A 13 1.51 -14.35 -17.65
N LYS A 14 0.29 -13.81 -17.60
CA LYS A 14 -0.28 -12.95 -18.66
C LYS A 14 0.57 -11.69 -18.88
N GLU A 15 1.18 -11.16 -17.82
CA GLU A 15 1.99 -9.95 -17.85
C GLU A 15 3.49 -10.19 -18.11
N LYS A 16 3.87 -11.43 -18.48
CA LYS A 16 5.28 -11.84 -18.71
C LYS A 16 6.17 -11.69 -17.47
N ILE A 17 5.59 -11.91 -16.30
CA ILE A 17 6.28 -11.95 -15.02
C ILE A 17 6.32 -13.41 -14.57
N ARG A 18 7.55 -13.97 -14.47
CA ARG A 18 7.78 -15.38 -14.16
C ARG A 18 7.83 -15.59 -12.66
N PHE A 19 7.02 -16.47 -12.14
CA PHE A 19 7.14 -16.97 -10.77
C PHE A 19 8.40 -17.81 -10.61
N LEU A 20 9.14 -17.59 -9.52
CA LEU A 20 10.36 -18.33 -9.21
C LEU A 20 10.16 -19.23 -7.99
N ALA A 21 9.66 -18.66 -6.89
CA ALA A 21 9.56 -19.39 -5.63
C ALA A 21 8.47 -18.81 -4.71
N LEU A 22 8.01 -19.68 -3.82
CA LEU A 22 7.19 -19.33 -2.65
C LEU A 22 7.99 -19.72 -1.41
N ARG A 23 8.15 -18.80 -0.47
CA ARG A 23 8.74 -19.10 0.83
C ARG A 23 7.84 -18.67 1.99
N LYS A 24 7.88 -19.38 3.08
CA LYS A 24 7.40 -18.93 4.37
C LYS A 24 8.44 -17.95 4.92
N VAL A 25 8.01 -16.73 5.28
CA VAL A 25 8.92 -15.76 5.90
C VAL A 25 9.37 -16.28 7.27
N PRO A 26 10.69 -16.31 7.56
CA PRO A 26 11.18 -16.77 8.84
C PRO A 26 10.79 -15.82 9.95
N THR A 27 10.01 -16.31 10.90
CA THR A 27 9.51 -15.52 12.05
C THR A 27 9.71 -16.29 13.34
N ASP A 28 9.92 -15.56 14.43
CA ASP A 28 9.98 -16.10 15.78
C ASP A 28 8.72 -15.69 16.57
N GLU A 29 7.83 -16.65 16.80
CA GLU A 29 6.56 -16.41 17.50
C GLU A 29 6.72 -16.27 19.01
N ASN A 30 7.86 -16.67 19.56
CA ASN A 30 8.10 -16.61 21.02
C ASN A 30 8.24 -15.19 21.55
N VAL A 31 8.55 -14.24 20.66
CA VAL A 31 8.67 -12.82 21.02
C VAL A 31 7.33 -12.07 21.04
N LEU A 32 6.25 -12.73 20.62
CA LEU A 32 4.93 -12.12 20.54
C LEU A 32 4.19 -12.20 21.87
N GLY A 33 3.46 -11.14 22.22
CA GLY A 33 2.43 -11.22 23.25
C GLY A 33 1.20 -12.02 22.78
N ASP A 34 0.38 -12.47 23.71
CA ASP A 34 -0.72 -13.40 23.45
C ASP A 34 -1.70 -12.91 22.37
N LEU A 35 -2.17 -11.68 22.45
CA LEU A 35 -3.09 -11.09 21.47
C LEU A 35 -2.49 -11.03 20.06
N SER A 36 -1.21 -10.68 19.96
CA SER A 36 -0.50 -10.64 18.68
C SER A 36 -0.32 -12.04 18.11
N LYS A 37 -0.06 -13.03 18.96
CA LYS A 37 0.14 -14.42 18.59
C LYS A 37 -1.16 -15.07 18.09
N GLU A 38 -2.28 -14.86 18.78
CA GLU A 38 -3.60 -15.37 18.38
C GLU A 38 -4.07 -14.83 17.04
N SER A 39 -3.79 -13.55 16.77
CA SER A 39 -4.21 -12.87 15.55
C SER A 39 -3.20 -12.96 14.40
N LYS A 40 -2.04 -13.59 14.62
CA LYS A 40 -0.94 -13.64 13.64
C LYS A 40 -1.35 -14.30 12.33
N PRO A 41 -1.16 -13.64 11.19
CA PRO A 41 -1.41 -14.25 9.90
C PRO A 41 -0.27 -15.20 9.51
N LYS A 42 -0.55 -16.08 8.55
CA LYS A 42 0.49 -16.83 7.84
C LYS A 42 1.19 -15.89 6.87
N ILE A 43 2.48 -15.67 7.05
CA ILE A 43 3.27 -14.72 6.29
C ILE A 43 4.05 -15.46 5.19
N LEU A 44 3.74 -15.14 3.94
CA LEU A 44 4.35 -15.76 2.77
C LEU A 44 4.96 -14.70 1.86
N GLN A 45 6.02 -15.06 1.17
CA GLN A 45 6.66 -14.26 0.14
C GLN A 45 6.69 -15.02 -1.17
N LEU A 46 6.15 -14.39 -2.21
CA LEU A 46 6.21 -14.87 -3.60
C LEU A 46 7.34 -14.12 -4.32
N ILE A 47 8.22 -14.85 -4.94
CA ILE A 47 9.38 -14.29 -5.65
C ILE A 47 9.16 -14.45 -7.15
N PHE A 48 9.36 -13.37 -7.88
CA PHE A 48 9.17 -13.30 -9.31
C PHE A 48 10.39 -12.72 -10.02
N SER A 49 10.52 -13.03 -11.31
CA SER A 49 11.48 -12.40 -12.21
C SER A 49 10.78 -11.83 -13.44
N THR A 50 11.39 -10.83 -14.07
CA THR A 50 10.89 -10.23 -15.29
C THR A 50 12.03 -9.70 -16.14
N LYS A 51 11.80 -9.60 -17.47
CA LYS A 51 12.70 -8.93 -18.43
C LYS A 51 12.33 -7.45 -18.62
N ILE A 52 11.30 -6.94 -17.95
CA ILE A 52 10.87 -5.53 -18.07
C ILE A 52 11.92 -4.66 -17.38
N LYS A 53 12.66 -3.87 -18.16
CA LYS A 53 13.71 -2.96 -17.66
C LYS A 53 13.15 -1.62 -17.19
N ASP A 54 12.06 -1.15 -17.80
CA ASP A 54 11.38 0.08 -17.41
C ASP A 54 10.69 -0.12 -16.04
N CYS A 55 11.29 0.50 -15.05
CA CYS A 55 10.90 0.38 -13.64
C CYS A 55 9.48 0.90 -13.40
N PHE A 56 9.11 2.01 -14.05
CA PHE A 56 7.80 2.61 -13.87
C PHE A 56 6.70 1.77 -14.50
N LYS A 57 6.97 1.23 -15.68
CA LYS A 57 6.09 0.28 -16.36
C LYS A 57 5.91 -1.01 -15.54
N LEU A 58 6.99 -1.49 -14.91
CA LEU A 58 6.93 -2.66 -14.04
C LEU A 58 6.06 -2.39 -12.82
N GLU A 59 6.28 -1.29 -12.08
CA GLU A 59 5.49 -0.93 -10.91
C GLU A 59 4.00 -0.79 -11.23
N ARG A 60 3.64 -0.21 -12.38
CA ARG A 60 2.25 -0.17 -12.86
C ARG A 60 1.65 -1.56 -13.03
N LYS A 61 2.38 -2.48 -13.64
CA LYS A 61 1.92 -3.86 -13.81
C LYS A 61 1.74 -4.58 -12.48
N LEU A 62 2.70 -4.42 -11.57
CA LEU A 62 2.63 -5.01 -10.24
C LEU A 62 1.44 -4.45 -9.45
N TYR A 63 1.22 -3.14 -9.50
CA TYR A 63 0.06 -2.50 -8.89
C TYR A 63 -1.26 -3.07 -9.42
N LEU A 64 -1.41 -3.16 -10.75
CA LEU A 64 -2.61 -3.69 -11.39
C LEU A 64 -2.85 -5.17 -11.01
N ILE A 65 -1.81 -6.00 -11.05
CA ILE A 65 -1.89 -7.41 -10.64
C ILE A 65 -2.36 -7.52 -9.20
N ARG A 66 -1.75 -6.73 -8.30
CA ARG A 66 -2.14 -6.71 -6.88
C ARG A 66 -3.62 -6.37 -6.71
N LYS A 67 -4.11 -5.31 -7.36
CA LYS A 67 -5.52 -4.90 -7.31
C LYS A 67 -6.45 -5.98 -7.86
N LYS A 68 -6.09 -6.62 -8.97
CA LYS A 68 -6.86 -7.74 -9.55
C LYS A 68 -6.91 -8.94 -8.58
N VAL A 69 -5.80 -9.28 -7.93
CA VAL A 69 -5.73 -10.35 -6.93
C VAL A 69 -6.57 -9.99 -5.70
N GLU A 70 -6.41 -8.79 -5.15
CA GLU A 70 -7.19 -8.31 -4.01
C GLU A 70 -8.68 -8.38 -4.32
N LYS A 71 -9.12 -7.89 -5.48
CA LYS A 71 -10.54 -7.92 -5.91
C LYS A 71 -11.10 -9.34 -6.02
N LYS A 72 -10.27 -10.29 -6.45
CA LYS A 72 -10.68 -11.71 -6.61
C LYS A 72 -10.69 -12.48 -5.28
N ILE A 73 -9.74 -12.17 -4.38
CA ILE A 73 -9.45 -12.99 -3.18
C ILE A 73 -10.11 -12.43 -1.93
N CYS A 74 -10.07 -11.10 -1.69
CA CYS A 74 -10.58 -10.50 -0.46
C CYS A 74 -12.07 -10.80 -0.17
N PRO A 75 -12.98 -10.89 -1.15
CA PRO A 75 -14.36 -11.26 -0.87
C PRO A 75 -14.52 -12.64 -0.26
N LYS A 76 -13.62 -13.57 -0.59
CA LYS A 76 -13.63 -14.96 -0.10
C LYS A 76 -12.83 -15.14 1.20
N TYR A 77 -11.79 -14.34 1.38
CA TYR A 77 -10.83 -14.46 2.48
C TYR A 77 -10.66 -13.10 3.18
N LYS A 78 -11.54 -12.78 4.10
CA LYS A 78 -11.63 -11.46 4.77
C LYS A 78 -10.33 -10.99 5.45
N ARG A 79 -9.46 -11.92 5.86
CA ARG A 79 -8.17 -11.63 6.52
C ARG A 79 -6.97 -11.66 5.56
N PHE A 80 -7.22 -11.80 4.26
CA PHE A 80 -6.15 -11.78 3.28
C PHE A 80 -5.78 -10.34 2.90
N TYR A 81 -4.51 -10.01 2.93
CA TYR A 81 -3.98 -8.74 2.44
C TYR A 81 -2.57 -8.91 1.86
N ILE A 82 -2.18 -7.97 1.04
CA ILE A 82 -0.87 -7.92 0.40
C ILE A 82 -0.12 -6.71 0.97
N CYS A 83 0.89 -6.95 1.82
CA CYS A 83 1.68 -5.89 2.44
C CYS A 83 2.38 -5.03 1.40
N SER A 84 3.06 -5.66 0.44
CA SER A 84 3.79 -5.03 -0.65
C SER A 84 3.84 -5.95 -1.87
N PHE A 85 3.83 -5.37 -3.06
CA PHE A 85 4.10 -6.06 -4.32
C PHE A 85 4.78 -5.07 -5.26
N SER A 86 6.08 -4.94 -5.13
CA SER A 86 6.93 -3.93 -5.78
C SER A 86 8.30 -4.51 -6.07
N SER A 87 8.98 -3.97 -7.07
CA SER A 87 10.38 -4.25 -7.37
C SER A 87 11.36 -3.36 -6.60
N LYS A 88 10.84 -2.38 -5.85
CA LYS A 88 11.64 -1.36 -5.16
C LYS A 88 11.53 -1.39 -3.65
N THR A 89 10.38 -1.81 -3.13
CA THR A 89 10.06 -1.74 -1.70
C THR A 89 9.55 -3.06 -1.18
N ILE A 90 9.87 -3.34 0.07
CA ILE A 90 9.32 -4.46 0.82
C ILE A 90 8.83 -3.95 2.17
N VAL A 91 7.68 -4.43 2.63
CA VAL A 91 7.07 -4.02 3.89
C VAL A 91 7.07 -5.18 4.86
N TYR A 92 7.73 -4.99 5.99
CA TYR A 92 7.65 -5.86 7.17
C TYR A 92 6.82 -5.13 8.22
N LYS A 93 5.72 -5.71 8.65
CA LYS A 93 4.81 -5.08 9.62
C LYS A 93 4.04 -6.10 10.45
N GLY A 94 3.53 -5.66 11.57
CA GLY A 94 2.71 -6.50 12.45
C GLY A 94 2.30 -5.79 13.73
N LEU A 95 1.60 -6.50 14.59
CA LEU A 95 1.30 -6.08 15.96
C LEU A 95 2.51 -6.36 16.84
N LEU A 96 3.52 -5.51 16.75
CA LEU A 96 4.85 -5.65 17.33
C LEU A 96 5.26 -4.34 17.97
N SER A 97 5.99 -4.40 19.08
CA SER A 97 6.78 -3.27 19.56
C SER A 97 8.07 -3.13 18.75
N SER A 98 8.74 -1.99 18.86
CA SER A 98 9.97 -1.70 18.11
C SER A 98 11.07 -2.72 18.39
N ASP A 99 11.22 -3.14 19.64
CA ASP A 99 12.22 -4.12 20.07
C ASP A 99 11.88 -5.57 19.62
N GLN A 100 10.62 -5.85 19.32
CA GLN A 100 10.17 -7.14 18.82
C GLN A 100 10.38 -7.31 17.32
N LEU A 101 10.35 -6.22 16.53
CA LEU A 101 10.31 -6.28 15.06
C LEU A 101 11.46 -7.11 14.48
N ALA A 102 12.70 -6.77 14.84
CA ALA A 102 13.89 -7.47 14.34
C ALA A 102 14.03 -8.89 14.92
N LYS A 103 13.57 -9.10 16.15
CA LYS A 103 13.56 -10.44 16.76
C LYS A 103 12.53 -11.35 16.08
N PHE A 104 11.36 -10.80 15.72
CA PHE A 104 10.30 -11.52 15.06
C PHE A 104 10.63 -11.86 13.60
N TYR A 105 11.05 -10.88 12.81
CA TYR A 105 11.43 -11.07 11.41
C TYR A 105 12.94 -11.34 11.28
N LYS A 106 13.32 -12.61 11.22
CA LYS A 106 14.75 -13.02 11.17
C LYS A 106 15.48 -12.48 9.93
N ASP A 107 14.76 -12.19 8.86
CA ASP A 107 15.33 -11.58 7.65
C ASP A 107 16.00 -10.23 7.93
N LEU A 108 15.45 -9.44 8.86
CA LEU A 108 15.96 -8.09 9.18
C LEU A 108 17.35 -8.08 9.82
N ASN A 109 17.75 -9.22 10.40
CA ASN A 109 19.08 -9.39 11.01
C ASN A 109 20.09 -10.11 10.08
N HIS A 110 19.71 -10.37 8.83
CA HIS A 110 20.57 -11.06 7.89
C HIS A 110 21.56 -10.08 7.23
N ASP A 111 22.84 -10.39 7.18
CA ASP A 111 23.90 -9.52 6.65
C ASP A 111 23.67 -9.06 5.21
N LEU A 112 22.97 -9.86 4.41
CA LEU A 112 22.60 -9.50 3.03
C LEU A 112 21.35 -8.62 2.94
N PHE A 113 20.68 -8.33 4.06
CA PHE A 113 19.52 -7.43 4.08
C PHE A 113 19.97 -5.97 4.13
N VAL A 114 20.40 -5.46 2.98
CA VAL A 114 20.90 -4.10 2.82
C VAL A 114 19.85 -3.24 2.13
N VAL A 115 19.54 -2.09 2.71
CA VAL A 115 18.56 -1.14 2.18
C VAL A 115 19.16 0.26 2.08
N LYS A 116 18.72 1.04 1.07
CA LYS A 116 19.14 2.44 0.93
C LYS A 116 18.40 3.37 1.89
N VAL A 117 17.13 3.08 2.14
CA VAL A 117 16.25 3.88 3.02
C VAL A 117 15.37 2.91 3.78
N ALA A 118 15.23 3.13 5.09
CA ALA A 118 14.26 2.45 5.93
C ALA A 118 13.24 3.47 6.45
N LEU A 119 11.96 3.24 6.15
CA LEU A 119 10.84 3.96 6.73
C LEU A 119 10.23 3.06 7.80
N PHE A 120 10.13 3.53 9.02
CA PHE A 120 9.59 2.76 10.13
C PHE A 120 8.56 3.55 10.93
N HIS A 121 7.66 2.83 11.58
CA HIS A 121 6.61 3.39 12.42
C HIS A 121 6.30 2.42 13.55
N GLU A 122 6.17 2.91 14.77
CA GLU A 122 5.96 2.09 15.96
C GLU A 122 4.53 2.17 16.47
N ARG A 123 3.87 3.32 16.33
CA ARG A 123 2.57 3.59 16.95
C ARG A 123 1.42 3.15 16.07
N PHE A 124 0.41 2.54 16.68
CA PHE A 124 -0.86 2.22 16.02
C PHE A 124 -1.80 3.41 16.01
N SER A 125 -2.73 3.45 15.04
CA SER A 125 -3.82 4.42 15.03
C SER A 125 -4.68 4.24 16.28
N THR A 126 -5.05 5.35 16.92
CA THR A 126 -5.91 5.36 18.10
C THR A 126 -7.39 5.22 17.76
N ASN A 127 -7.78 5.49 16.53
CA ASN A 127 -9.17 5.57 16.06
C ASN A 127 -9.67 4.29 15.37
N THR A 128 -8.85 3.25 15.27
CA THR A 128 -9.20 1.97 14.66
C THR A 128 -8.70 0.82 15.52
N PHE A 129 -9.40 -0.32 15.47
CA PHE A 129 -8.90 -1.54 16.09
C PHE A 129 -7.57 -1.93 15.48
N SER A 130 -6.57 -2.13 16.34
CA SER A 130 -5.25 -2.57 15.90
C SER A 130 -5.35 -3.97 15.28
N SER A 131 -4.79 -4.12 14.09
CA SER A 131 -4.69 -5.41 13.41
C SER A 131 -3.38 -5.50 12.64
N TRP A 132 -2.95 -6.72 12.30
CA TRP A 132 -1.74 -6.95 11.55
C TRP A 132 -1.74 -6.21 10.19
N GLU A 133 -2.88 -6.14 9.52
CA GLU A 133 -3.03 -5.46 8.23
C GLU A 133 -2.99 -3.95 8.35
N MET A 134 -3.48 -3.39 9.46
CA MET A 134 -3.52 -1.94 9.72
C MET A 134 -2.26 -1.40 10.37
N ALA A 135 -1.32 -2.26 10.76
CA ALA A 135 -0.01 -1.82 11.22
C ALA A 135 0.70 -1.00 10.14
N GLN A 136 1.38 0.06 10.55
CA GLN A 136 2.20 0.87 9.66
C GLN A 136 3.65 0.34 9.63
N PRO A 137 4.45 0.68 8.62
CA PRO A 137 4.11 1.54 7.49
C PRO A 137 3.16 0.86 6.51
N PHE A 138 2.45 1.68 5.73
CA PHE A 138 1.75 1.21 4.54
C PHE A 138 2.73 1.10 3.36
N ARG A 139 2.27 1.24 2.10
CA ARG A 139 3.14 1.06 0.92
C ARG A 139 3.89 2.32 0.53
N MET A 140 3.28 3.48 0.79
CA MET A 140 3.80 4.79 0.42
C MET A 140 4.16 5.63 1.63
N ILE A 141 3.41 5.48 2.73
CA ILE A 141 3.53 6.37 3.89
C ILE A 141 3.67 5.62 5.21
N ALA A 142 4.24 6.32 6.18
CA ALA A 142 4.05 6.13 7.60
C ALA A 142 3.55 7.46 8.16
N HIS A 143 2.44 7.44 8.90
CA HIS A 143 1.75 8.64 9.35
C HIS A 143 1.44 8.57 10.83
N ASN A 144 1.82 9.61 11.56
CA ASN A 144 1.56 9.74 12.99
C ASN A 144 0.69 10.96 13.27
N GLY A 145 -0.54 10.91 12.87
CA GLY A 145 -1.53 11.96 13.00
C GLY A 145 -2.91 11.45 12.64
N GLU A 146 -3.86 12.35 12.50
CA GLU A 146 -5.25 12.06 12.17
C GLU A 146 -5.73 12.91 11.00
N PHE A 147 -6.56 12.33 10.15
CA PHE A 147 -7.27 13.06 9.10
C PHE A 147 -8.70 13.33 9.57
N ASN A 148 -8.94 14.51 10.12
CA ASN A 148 -10.22 14.88 10.71
C ASN A 148 -11.41 14.83 9.75
N THR A 149 -11.15 14.97 8.44
CA THR A 149 -12.17 15.01 7.38
C THR A 149 -12.22 13.73 6.54
N ILE A 150 -11.66 12.64 7.03
CA ILE A 150 -11.51 11.40 6.23
C ILE A 150 -12.82 10.87 5.64
N LYS A 151 -13.94 11.00 6.36
CA LYS A 151 -15.26 10.58 5.87
C LYS A 151 -15.65 11.38 4.63
N GLY A 152 -15.50 12.70 4.67
CA GLY A 152 -15.76 13.58 3.53
C GLY A 152 -14.83 13.27 2.36
N SER A 153 -13.53 13.12 2.62
CA SER A 153 -12.52 12.78 1.60
C SER A 153 -12.83 11.46 0.89
N ARG A 154 -13.28 10.44 1.64
CA ARG A 154 -13.71 9.16 1.06
C ARG A 154 -14.95 9.32 0.18
N LEU A 155 -15.94 10.10 0.62
CA LEU A 155 -17.16 10.36 -0.17
C LEU A 155 -16.82 11.08 -1.48
N TRP A 156 -15.94 12.08 -1.43
CA TRP A 156 -15.44 12.76 -2.62
C TRP A 156 -14.70 11.82 -3.58
N MET A 157 -13.83 10.97 -3.05
CA MET A 157 -13.14 9.98 -3.88
C MET A 157 -14.12 9.02 -4.55
N ASN A 158 -15.07 8.46 -3.79
CA ASN A 158 -16.09 7.55 -4.31
C ASN A 158 -16.96 8.21 -5.40
N SER A 159 -17.35 9.48 -5.20
CA SER A 159 -18.11 10.21 -6.20
C SER A 159 -17.33 10.42 -7.49
N ARG A 160 -16.03 10.67 -7.40
CA ARG A 160 -15.16 10.81 -8.57
C ARG A 160 -14.88 9.49 -9.30
N GLU A 161 -14.92 8.36 -8.59
CA GLU A 161 -14.66 7.05 -9.17
C GLU A 161 -15.63 6.69 -10.30
N GLY A 162 -16.88 7.19 -10.24
CA GLY A 162 -17.88 6.98 -11.30
C GLY A 162 -17.45 7.53 -12.66
N ASN A 163 -16.79 8.69 -12.65
CA ASN A 163 -16.35 9.39 -13.85
C ASN A 163 -14.83 9.35 -14.05
N LEU A 164 -14.16 8.44 -13.35
CA LEU A 164 -12.70 8.35 -13.40
C LEU A 164 -12.26 7.72 -14.72
N GLU A 165 -11.63 8.53 -15.56
CA GLU A 165 -11.00 8.12 -16.80
C GLU A 165 -9.48 8.28 -16.72
N SER A 166 -8.74 7.43 -17.40
CA SER A 166 -7.29 7.51 -17.45
C SER A 166 -6.74 6.96 -18.75
N LYS A 167 -5.96 7.79 -19.45
CA LYS A 167 -5.21 7.36 -20.64
C LYS A 167 -4.18 6.26 -20.31
N VAL A 168 -3.74 6.19 -19.06
CA VAL A 168 -2.76 5.20 -18.58
C VAL A 168 -3.39 3.85 -18.34
N TRP A 169 -4.57 3.82 -17.73
CA TRP A 169 -5.25 2.60 -17.31
C TRP A 169 -6.27 2.08 -18.31
N LYS A 170 -6.84 2.96 -19.13
CA LYS A 170 -7.88 2.61 -20.10
C LYS A 170 -8.96 1.72 -19.44
N ASP A 171 -9.26 0.58 -20.04
CA ASP A 171 -10.27 -0.38 -19.54
C ASP A 171 -9.88 -1.05 -18.21
N ASP A 172 -8.59 -1.02 -17.84
CA ASP A 172 -8.14 -1.57 -16.56
C ASP A 172 -8.51 -0.70 -15.35
N ILE A 173 -9.01 0.55 -15.57
CA ILE A 173 -9.37 1.47 -14.48
C ILE A 173 -10.39 0.87 -13.52
N ASP A 174 -11.33 0.06 -14.00
CA ASP A 174 -12.37 -0.55 -13.17
C ASP A 174 -11.83 -1.63 -12.22
N PHE A 175 -10.67 -2.21 -12.51
CA PHE A 175 -10.01 -3.11 -11.56
C PHE A 175 -9.38 -2.37 -10.39
N LEU A 176 -9.13 -1.08 -10.52
CA LEU A 176 -8.51 -0.27 -9.48
C LEU A 176 -9.52 0.28 -8.48
N LYS A 177 -10.81 0.27 -8.84
CA LYS A 177 -11.91 0.73 -7.98
C LYS A 177 -12.37 -0.37 -7.02
N PRO A 178 -12.74 -0.03 -5.77
CA PRO A 178 -12.61 1.28 -5.16
C PRO A 178 -11.15 1.59 -4.81
N ILE A 179 -10.76 2.88 -4.92
CA ILE A 179 -9.42 3.33 -4.55
C ILE A 179 -9.28 3.33 -3.04
N THR A 180 -10.29 3.83 -2.34
CA THR A 180 -10.36 3.86 -0.87
C THR A 180 -11.44 2.91 -0.36
N LYS A 181 -11.21 2.31 0.80
CA LYS A 181 -12.19 1.46 1.48
C LYS A 181 -12.87 2.24 2.61
N ASN A 182 -14.17 2.04 2.79
CA ASN A 182 -14.91 2.69 3.88
C ASN A 182 -14.55 2.14 5.26
N THR A 183 -13.99 0.93 5.32
CA THR A 183 -13.66 0.20 6.56
C THR A 183 -12.19 0.32 6.97
N GLY A 184 -11.34 0.92 6.15
CA GLY A 184 -9.92 1.10 6.43
C GLY A 184 -9.63 2.25 7.42
N SER A 185 -8.38 2.38 7.86
CA SER A 185 -7.93 3.56 8.60
C SER A 185 -7.87 4.79 7.68
N ASP A 186 -7.77 5.97 8.28
CA ASP A 186 -7.51 7.22 7.56
C ASP A 186 -6.20 7.16 6.78
N SER A 187 -5.14 6.70 7.45
CA SER A 187 -3.82 6.52 6.85
C SER A 187 -3.80 5.49 5.71
N GLU A 188 -4.58 4.39 5.81
CA GLU A 188 -4.76 3.45 4.69
C GLU A 188 -5.42 4.12 3.49
N SER A 189 -6.43 4.95 3.73
CA SER A 189 -7.14 5.65 2.66
C SER A 189 -6.24 6.66 1.96
N PHE A 190 -5.43 7.37 2.74
CA PHE A 190 -4.41 8.28 2.22
C PHE A 190 -3.35 7.52 1.41
N ASP A 191 -2.79 6.44 1.95
CA ASP A 191 -1.78 5.60 1.29
C ASP A 191 -2.28 5.07 -0.06
N ASN A 192 -3.50 4.53 -0.09
CA ASN A 192 -4.11 4.01 -1.31
C ASN A 192 -4.31 5.10 -2.38
N SER A 193 -4.72 6.31 -1.97
CA SER A 193 -4.90 7.45 -2.88
C SER A 193 -3.57 7.96 -3.40
N ALA A 194 -2.56 8.11 -2.53
CA ALA A 194 -1.22 8.54 -2.91
C ALA A 194 -0.56 7.54 -3.87
N GLU A 195 -0.68 6.23 -3.57
CA GLU A 195 -0.18 5.18 -4.44
C GLU A 195 -0.84 5.23 -5.82
N PHE A 196 -2.18 5.36 -5.87
CA PHE A 196 -2.93 5.46 -7.12
C PHE A 196 -2.48 6.66 -7.97
N LEU A 197 -2.37 7.84 -7.39
CA LEU A 197 -1.95 9.05 -8.09
C LEU A 197 -0.54 8.92 -8.64
N LYS A 198 0.41 8.47 -7.81
CA LYS A 198 1.80 8.27 -8.21
C LYS A 198 1.94 7.26 -9.34
N ILE A 199 1.32 6.08 -9.21
CA ILE A 199 1.41 5.02 -10.21
C ILE A 199 0.68 5.40 -11.51
N SER A 200 -0.32 6.27 -11.42
CA SER A 200 -1.00 6.86 -12.59
C SER A 200 -0.16 7.91 -13.32
N GLY A 201 1.00 8.28 -12.78
CA GLY A 201 1.98 9.12 -13.46
C GLY A 201 2.18 10.52 -12.87
N ARG A 202 1.57 10.83 -11.73
CA ARG A 202 1.86 12.08 -11.01
C ARG A 202 3.21 11.97 -10.29
N ASP A 203 3.88 13.09 -10.19
CA ASP A 203 5.05 13.21 -9.31
C ASP A 203 4.65 13.07 -7.85
N ILE A 204 5.57 12.64 -6.99
CA ILE A 204 5.29 12.45 -5.58
C ILE A 204 5.04 13.78 -4.85
N PHE A 205 5.74 14.85 -5.24
CA PHE A 205 5.55 16.17 -4.65
C PHE A 205 4.19 16.73 -5.02
N ASP A 206 3.79 16.67 -6.30
CA ASP A 206 2.46 17.05 -6.76
C ASP A 206 1.37 16.25 -6.04
N THR A 207 1.58 14.95 -5.86
CA THR A 207 0.66 14.07 -5.14
C THR A 207 0.47 14.55 -3.70
N MET A 208 1.56 14.85 -2.99
CA MET A 208 1.48 15.31 -1.59
C MET A 208 0.85 16.70 -1.48
N MET A 209 1.17 17.62 -2.38
CA MET A 209 0.56 18.96 -2.41
C MET A 209 -0.96 18.92 -2.65
N ILE A 210 -1.42 18.01 -3.50
CA ILE A 210 -2.86 17.82 -3.76
C ILE A 210 -3.56 17.20 -2.54
N MET A 211 -2.91 16.25 -1.88
CA MET A 211 -3.53 15.49 -0.80
C MET A 211 -3.41 16.18 0.56
N ILE A 212 -2.45 17.07 0.73
CA ILE A 212 -2.23 17.86 1.95
C ILE A 212 -2.19 19.34 1.56
N PRO A 213 -3.35 19.93 1.23
CA PRO A 213 -3.40 21.35 0.89
C PRO A 213 -3.08 22.21 2.13
N ASP A 214 -2.49 23.38 1.88
CA ASP A 214 -2.27 24.38 2.92
C ASP A 214 -3.61 24.80 3.56
N SER A 215 -3.56 25.24 4.81
CA SER A 215 -4.75 25.76 5.49
C SER A 215 -5.22 27.04 4.80
N TYR A 216 -6.54 27.16 4.61
CA TYR A 216 -7.17 28.25 3.85
C TYR A 216 -6.78 29.65 4.35
N GLU A 217 -6.61 29.84 5.64
CA GLU A 217 -6.28 31.15 6.25
C GLU A 217 -4.88 31.66 5.90
N GLN A 218 -3.94 30.76 5.56
CA GLN A 218 -2.60 31.18 5.14
C GLN A 218 -2.50 31.35 3.62
N THR A 219 -3.44 30.84 2.88
CA THR A 219 -3.39 30.77 1.41
C THR A 219 -3.83 32.07 0.73
N GLU A 220 -4.65 32.90 1.36
CA GLU A 220 -5.06 34.20 0.77
C GLU A 220 -3.87 35.11 0.42
N LYS A 221 -2.76 35.03 1.18
CA LYS A 221 -1.52 35.76 0.89
C LYS A 221 -0.74 35.19 -0.32
N TYR A 222 -0.96 33.93 -0.69
CA TYR A 222 -0.21 33.23 -1.75
C TYR A 222 -1.01 33.08 -3.06
N TYR A 223 -2.35 33.16 -3.02
CA TYR A 223 -3.21 33.01 -4.22
C TYR A 223 -3.05 34.12 -5.27
N ASN A 224 -2.41 35.22 -4.94
CA ASN A 224 -2.03 36.24 -5.93
C ASN A 224 -0.84 35.82 -6.82
N ASN A 225 -0.28 34.65 -6.61
CA ASN A 225 0.81 34.13 -7.42
C ASN A 225 0.25 33.28 -8.57
N LYS A 226 0.16 33.86 -9.78
CA LYS A 226 -0.38 33.29 -11.04
C LYS A 226 0.12 31.87 -11.41
N LYS A 227 1.16 31.37 -10.75
CA LYS A 227 1.68 30.01 -10.98
C LYS A 227 0.86 28.91 -10.30
N MET A 228 0.24 29.17 -9.15
CA MET A 228 -0.58 28.16 -8.45
C MET A 228 -1.95 27.96 -9.09
N ASN A 229 -2.53 29.02 -9.69
CA ASN A 229 -3.82 28.92 -10.38
C ASN A 229 -3.81 28.06 -11.65
N LYS A 230 -2.64 27.61 -12.12
CA LYS A 230 -2.51 26.68 -13.27
C LYS A 230 -2.38 25.20 -12.85
N MET A 231 -2.25 24.91 -11.55
CA MET A 231 -2.11 23.55 -11.03
C MET A 231 -3.42 22.96 -10.47
N MET A 232 -4.44 23.77 -10.29
CA MET A 232 -5.81 23.36 -9.99
C MET A 232 -6.64 23.25 -11.25
#